data_891905fe94160ac04c72d1265bc643d5
#
_entry.id   891905fe94160ac04c72d1265bc643d5
#
_cell.length_a   1.000
_cell.length_b   1.000
_cell.length_c   1.000
_cell.angle_alpha   90.00
_cell.angle_beta   90.00
_cell.angle_gamma   90.00
#
_symmetry.space_group_name_H-M   'P 1'
#
loop_
_entity.id
_entity.type
_entity.pdbx_description
1 polymer ?
#
loop_
_entity_poly.entity_id
_entity_poly.type
_entity_poly.pdbx_seq_one_letter_code
_entity_poly.pdbx_strand_id
1 'polypeptide(L)'
;MTKHIVSIKTKLRRLMLLLVAIELVISLSLHLITDIGKVQNRLQSQSILYAELLSEYCIAPMTFNDSAAVYDIIKKVEVIPKLLAVAVYTNTEELITLYSKDSLIVIPRKGIENTNNSGIFSKYFTKTQTIVYNNIQLGIICLYVSKQEIKESIINDIRWSFFVSIIIAIVGIILIE
;
A
#
# COMPACT_ATOMS: atom_id res chain seq x y z
N MET A 1 -50.19 28.40 -17.30
CA MET A 1 -48.92 28.21 -16.52
C MET A 1 -49.26 27.80 -15.09
N THR A 2 -49.37 26.51 -14.85
CA THR A 2 -49.66 25.96 -13.50
C THR A 2 -48.39 25.93 -12.69
N LYS A 3 -48.23 26.87 -11.74
CA LYS A 3 -47.18 26.86 -10.74
C LYS A 3 -47.38 25.61 -9.83
N HIS A 4 -46.60 24.57 -10.03
CA HIS A 4 -46.56 23.43 -9.13
C HIS A 4 -46.11 23.96 -7.74
N ILE A 5 -47.07 24.12 -6.82
CA ILE A 5 -46.80 24.42 -5.42
C ILE A 5 -46.21 23.14 -4.82
N VAL A 6 -44.90 23.04 -4.82
CA VAL A 6 -44.21 21.92 -4.18
C VAL A 6 -44.43 22.03 -2.66
N SER A 7 -45.08 21.02 -2.08
CA SER A 7 -45.38 20.94 -0.66
C SER A 7 -44.12 21.22 0.19
N ILE A 8 -44.27 21.94 1.31
CA ILE A 8 -43.18 22.24 2.24
C ILE A 8 -42.45 20.95 2.69
N LYS A 9 -43.19 19.84 2.89
CA LYS A 9 -42.66 18.51 3.18
C LYS A 9 -41.70 18.02 2.10
N THR A 10 -42.02 18.21 0.82
CA THR A 10 -41.16 17.80 -0.29
C THR A 10 -39.88 18.64 -0.38
N LYS A 11 -39.97 19.94 -0.09
CA LYS A 11 -38.78 20.82 -0.04
C LYS A 11 -37.86 20.41 1.10
N LEU A 12 -38.43 20.15 2.29
CA LEU A 12 -37.70 19.71 3.46
C LEU A 12 -36.98 18.36 3.21
N ARG A 13 -37.68 17.39 2.62
CA ARG A 13 -37.10 16.09 2.25
C ARG A 13 -35.91 16.24 1.30
N ARG A 14 -36.02 17.08 0.26
CA ARG A 14 -34.91 17.34 -0.68
C ARG A 14 -33.72 17.99 0.00
N LEU A 15 -33.96 18.93 0.90
CA LEU A 15 -32.89 19.59 1.66
C LEU A 15 -32.16 18.62 2.57
N MET A 16 -32.89 17.73 3.28
CA MET A 16 -32.30 16.69 4.11
C MET A 16 -31.47 15.70 3.29
N LEU A 17 -31.97 15.23 2.13
CA LEU A 17 -31.22 14.34 1.26
C LEU A 17 -29.94 15.00 0.72
N LEU A 18 -30.01 16.30 0.43
CA LEU A 18 -28.83 17.06 -0.03
C LEU A 18 -27.78 17.21 1.09
N LEU A 19 -28.22 17.49 2.33
CA LEU A 19 -27.33 17.53 3.50
C LEU A 19 -26.65 16.17 3.74
N VAL A 20 -27.40 15.07 3.71
CA VAL A 20 -26.84 13.72 3.86
C VAL A 20 -25.84 13.41 2.75
N ALA A 21 -26.13 13.79 1.50
CA ALA A 21 -25.18 13.59 0.40
C ALA A 21 -23.89 14.37 0.58
N ILE A 22 -23.95 15.62 1.05
CA ILE A 22 -22.76 16.45 1.35
C ILE A 22 -21.96 15.83 2.48
N GLU A 23 -22.60 15.43 3.58
CA GLU A 23 -21.96 14.78 4.72
C GLU A 23 -21.24 13.48 4.29
N LEU A 24 -21.87 12.68 3.42
CA LEU A 24 -21.29 11.47 2.86
C LEU A 24 -19.99 11.78 2.10
N VAL A 25 -20.03 12.76 1.20
CA VAL A 25 -18.85 13.15 0.40
C VAL A 25 -17.71 13.63 1.30
N ILE A 26 -18.00 14.46 2.31
CA ILE A 26 -17.00 14.98 3.24
C ILE A 26 -16.41 13.84 4.09
N SER A 27 -17.25 13.00 4.67
CA SER A 27 -16.83 11.85 5.49
C SER A 27 -15.97 10.89 4.70
N LEU A 28 -16.39 10.51 3.49
CA LEU A 28 -15.63 9.62 2.61
C LEU A 28 -14.27 10.22 2.25
N SER A 29 -14.22 11.50 1.93
CA SER A 29 -12.97 12.18 1.58
C SER A 29 -11.98 12.21 2.75
N LEU A 30 -12.46 12.51 3.96
CA LEU A 30 -11.61 12.52 5.16
C LEU A 30 -11.09 11.13 5.52
N HIS A 31 -11.94 10.09 5.46
CA HIS A 31 -11.52 8.71 5.70
C HIS A 31 -10.46 8.26 4.71
N LEU A 32 -10.69 8.47 3.40
CA LEU A 32 -9.73 8.08 2.38
C LEU A 32 -8.35 8.73 2.58
N ILE A 33 -8.31 10.02 2.91
CA ILE A 33 -7.05 10.75 3.10
C ILE A 33 -6.30 10.22 4.33
N THR A 34 -7.01 10.01 5.45
CA THR A 34 -6.37 9.61 6.72
C THR A 34 -5.93 8.16 6.74
N ASP A 35 -6.73 7.24 6.20
CA ASP A 35 -6.46 5.81 6.33
C ASP A 35 -5.47 5.32 5.29
N ILE A 36 -5.50 5.85 4.06
CA ILE A 36 -4.45 5.59 3.06
C ILE A 36 -3.09 6.02 3.62
N GLY A 37 -3.00 7.21 4.21
CA GLY A 37 -1.76 7.72 4.79
C GLY A 37 -1.22 6.81 5.92
N LYS A 38 -2.09 6.35 6.82
CA LYS A 38 -1.70 5.45 7.93
C LYS A 38 -1.19 4.09 7.43
N VAL A 39 -1.93 3.47 6.51
CA VAL A 39 -1.54 2.15 5.95
C VAL A 39 -0.23 2.28 5.16
N GLN A 40 -0.08 3.33 4.37
CA GLN A 40 1.14 3.57 3.60
C GLN A 40 2.35 3.79 4.51
N ASN A 41 2.22 4.62 5.55
CA ASN A 41 3.30 4.87 6.51
C ASN A 41 3.69 3.58 7.26
N ARG A 42 2.71 2.78 7.68
CA ARG A 42 2.95 1.49 8.33
C ARG A 42 3.71 0.53 7.43
N LEU A 43 3.29 0.40 6.16
CA LEU A 43 3.95 -0.46 5.19
C LEU A 43 5.38 0.01 4.90
N GLN A 44 5.59 1.31 4.77
CA GLN A 44 6.93 1.89 4.58
C GLN A 44 7.84 1.60 5.78
N SER A 45 7.39 1.86 7.02
CA SER A 45 8.17 1.61 8.24
C SER A 45 8.52 0.12 8.39
N GLN A 46 7.57 -0.78 8.14
CA GLN A 46 7.84 -2.22 8.16
C GLN A 46 8.84 -2.63 7.08
N SER A 47 8.73 -2.04 5.88
CA SER A 47 9.65 -2.36 4.78
C SER A 47 11.08 -1.88 5.05
N ILE A 48 11.24 -0.74 5.72
CA ILE A 48 12.55 -0.25 6.16
C ILE A 48 13.15 -1.24 7.15
N LEU A 49 12.39 -1.63 8.18
CA LEU A 49 12.87 -2.58 9.18
C LEU A 49 13.28 -3.92 8.56
N TYR A 50 12.49 -4.47 7.65
CA TYR A 50 12.84 -5.71 6.96
C TYR A 50 14.08 -5.55 6.07
N ALA A 51 14.22 -4.41 5.40
CA ALA A 51 15.37 -4.13 4.57
C ALA A 51 16.66 -4.03 5.40
N GLU A 52 16.60 -3.36 6.55
CA GLU A 52 17.73 -3.26 7.50
C GLU A 52 18.11 -4.64 8.04
N LEU A 53 17.17 -5.40 8.58
CA LEU A 53 17.44 -6.74 9.11
C LEU A 53 18.05 -7.67 8.05
N LEU A 54 17.48 -7.70 6.85
CA LEU A 54 18.00 -8.53 5.77
C LEU A 54 19.38 -8.06 5.30
N SER A 55 19.62 -6.75 5.27
CA SER A 55 20.94 -6.21 4.92
C SER A 55 22.01 -6.66 5.90
N GLU A 56 21.72 -6.65 7.22
CA GLU A 56 22.64 -7.14 8.25
C GLU A 56 22.93 -8.64 8.12
N TYR A 57 21.89 -9.46 7.90
CA TYR A 57 22.10 -10.90 7.73
C TYR A 57 22.87 -11.24 6.46
N CYS A 58 22.77 -10.43 5.41
CA CYS A 58 23.49 -10.64 4.16
C CYS A 58 24.96 -10.19 4.21
N ILE A 59 25.43 -9.45 5.24
CA ILE A 59 26.80 -8.97 5.34
C ILE A 59 27.81 -10.13 5.27
N ALA A 60 27.66 -11.14 6.13
CA ALA A 60 28.61 -12.24 6.20
C ALA A 60 28.68 -13.03 4.86
N PRO A 61 27.57 -13.55 4.30
CA PRO A 61 27.66 -14.29 3.05
C PRO A 61 28.10 -13.42 1.87
N MET A 62 27.77 -12.13 1.83
CA MET A 62 28.25 -11.20 0.82
C MET A 62 29.77 -10.99 0.90
N THR A 63 30.33 -10.89 2.12
CA THR A 63 31.77 -10.77 2.35
C THR A 63 32.53 -11.99 1.82
N PHE A 64 31.95 -13.18 1.95
CA PHE A 64 32.55 -14.43 1.46
C PHE A 64 32.13 -14.81 0.04
N ASN A 65 31.36 -13.94 -0.64
CA ASN A 65 30.85 -14.14 -1.99
C ASN A 65 30.01 -15.44 -2.12
N ASP A 66 29.29 -15.82 -1.06
CA ASP A 66 28.43 -17.00 -0.98
C ASP A 66 27.00 -16.65 -1.38
N SER A 67 26.71 -16.73 -2.67
CA SER A 67 25.38 -16.44 -3.22
C SER A 67 24.32 -17.44 -2.77
N ALA A 68 24.70 -18.69 -2.45
CA ALA A 68 23.75 -19.69 -1.97
C ALA A 68 23.27 -19.35 -0.55
N ALA A 69 24.18 -18.96 0.34
CA ALA A 69 23.82 -18.51 1.67
C ALA A 69 22.99 -17.22 1.64
N VAL A 70 23.26 -16.29 0.71
CA VAL A 70 22.40 -15.10 0.51
C VAL A 70 21.00 -15.54 0.11
N TYR A 71 20.87 -16.49 -0.83
CA TYR A 71 19.56 -17.01 -1.25
C TYR A 71 18.79 -17.63 -0.11
N ASP A 72 19.43 -18.44 0.74
CA ASP A 72 18.79 -19.08 1.90
C ASP A 72 18.27 -18.06 2.92
N ILE A 73 18.97 -16.95 3.08
CA ILE A 73 18.52 -15.85 3.94
C ILE A 73 17.30 -15.17 3.35
N ILE A 74 17.35 -14.75 2.07
CA ILE A 74 16.23 -14.03 1.47
C ILE A 74 15.00 -14.92 1.25
N LYS A 75 15.18 -16.24 1.09
CA LYS A 75 14.08 -17.21 1.01
C LYS A 75 13.24 -17.24 2.28
N LYS A 76 13.84 -17.00 3.46
CA LYS A 76 13.11 -16.95 4.75
C LYS A 76 12.03 -15.88 4.80
N VAL A 77 12.07 -14.87 3.91
CA VAL A 77 11.00 -13.87 3.78
C VAL A 77 9.70 -14.43 3.21
N GLU A 78 9.70 -15.69 2.77
CA GLU A 78 8.47 -16.39 2.37
C GLU A 78 7.37 -16.30 3.43
N VAL A 79 7.74 -16.27 4.70
CA VAL A 79 6.81 -16.18 5.83
C VAL A 79 6.15 -14.79 5.94
N ILE A 80 6.73 -13.76 5.31
CA ILE A 80 6.21 -12.40 5.37
C ILE A 80 5.14 -12.19 4.29
N PRO A 81 3.85 -12.06 4.65
CA PRO A 81 2.76 -12.11 3.67
C PRO A 81 2.80 -11.00 2.61
N LYS A 82 3.29 -9.84 3.00
CA LYS A 82 3.28 -8.62 2.17
C LYS A 82 4.49 -8.50 1.24
N LEU A 83 5.53 -9.28 1.51
CA LEU A 83 6.74 -9.28 0.70
C LEU A 83 6.53 -10.20 -0.52
N LEU A 84 6.59 -9.63 -1.71
CA LEU A 84 6.37 -10.36 -2.96
C LEU A 84 7.66 -10.91 -3.53
N ALA A 85 8.75 -10.13 -3.44
CA ALA A 85 10.05 -10.54 -3.92
C ALA A 85 11.17 -9.79 -3.19
N VAL A 86 12.35 -10.39 -3.16
CA VAL A 86 13.60 -9.80 -2.68
C VAL A 86 14.70 -10.10 -3.69
N ALA A 87 15.40 -9.06 -4.11
CA ALA A 87 16.56 -9.17 -4.99
C ALA A 87 17.79 -8.60 -4.29
N VAL A 88 18.93 -9.25 -4.44
CA VAL A 88 20.22 -8.78 -3.93
C VAL A 88 21.15 -8.55 -5.10
N TYR A 89 21.73 -7.36 -5.12
CA TYR A 89 22.64 -6.90 -6.17
C TYR A 89 24.03 -6.65 -5.61
N THR A 90 25.03 -6.73 -6.48
CA THR A 90 26.40 -6.30 -6.18
C THR A 90 26.46 -4.76 -6.03
N ASN A 91 27.62 -4.24 -5.65
CA ASN A 91 27.91 -2.80 -5.69
C ASN A 91 27.92 -2.22 -7.14
N THR A 92 28.06 -3.09 -8.16
CA THR A 92 27.94 -2.73 -9.60
C THR A 92 26.54 -2.90 -10.16
N GLU A 93 25.54 -3.08 -9.28
CA GLU A 93 24.13 -3.28 -9.64
C GLU A 93 23.86 -4.52 -10.50
N GLU A 94 24.69 -5.54 -10.39
CA GLU A 94 24.46 -6.85 -11.02
C GLU A 94 23.73 -7.78 -10.06
N LEU A 95 22.69 -8.47 -10.55
CA LEU A 95 21.88 -9.36 -9.73
C LEU A 95 22.69 -10.57 -9.26
N ILE A 96 22.82 -10.74 -7.95
CA ILE A 96 23.45 -11.90 -7.32
C ILE A 96 22.42 -13.02 -7.18
N THR A 97 21.28 -12.71 -6.56
CA THR A 97 20.25 -13.70 -6.29
C THR A 97 18.88 -13.03 -6.14
N LEU A 98 17.83 -13.83 -6.32
CA LEU A 98 16.45 -13.39 -6.34
C LEU A 98 15.56 -14.44 -5.70
N TYR A 99 14.68 -14.00 -4.82
CA TYR A 99 13.52 -14.77 -4.37
C TYR A 99 12.23 -14.04 -4.75
N SER A 100 11.29 -14.71 -5.39
CA SER A 100 9.99 -14.16 -5.76
C SER A 100 8.87 -15.15 -5.51
N LYS A 101 7.79 -14.65 -4.87
CA LYS A 101 6.50 -15.38 -4.73
C LYS A 101 5.61 -15.21 -5.95
N ASP A 102 5.75 -14.09 -6.66
CA ASP A 102 4.93 -13.73 -7.81
C ASP A 102 5.80 -13.71 -9.07
N SER A 103 5.57 -14.67 -9.97
CA SER A 103 6.29 -14.78 -11.23
C SER A 103 6.03 -13.63 -12.21
N LEU A 104 5.04 -12.78 -11.92
CA LEU A 104 4.68 -11.64 -12.77
C LEU A 104 5.52 -10.39 -12.49
N ILE A 105 6.34 -10.40 -11.43
CA ILE A 105 7.21 -9.28 -11.12
C ILE A 105 8.45 -9.37 -12.00
N VAL A 106 8.60 -8.40 -12.90
CA VAL A 106 9.80 -8.26 -13.71
C VAL A 106 10.87 -7.57 -12.88
N ILE A 107 11.95 -8.29 -12.57
CA ILE A 107 13.07 -7.79 -11.79
C ILE A 107 14.25 -7.60 -12.74
N PRO A 108 14.81 -6.39 -12.84
CA PRO A 108 15.93 -6.14 -13.75
C PRO A 108 17.17 -6.91 -13.31
N ARG A 109 17.88 -7.48 -14.28
CA ARG A 109 19.15 -8.18 -14.02
C ARG A 109 20.32 -7.23 -13.81
N LYS A 110 20.21 -5.99 -14.30
CA LYS A 110 21.21 -4.93 -14.16
C LYS A 110 20.51 -3.58 -14.02
N GLY A 111 21.02 -2.79 -13.08
CA GLY A 111 20.43 -1.52 -12.73
C GLY A 111 19.26 -1.69 -11.74
N ILE A 112 19.30 -0.92 -10.68
CA ILE A 112 18.19 -0.83 -9.73
C ILE A 112 17.21 0.18 -10.31
N GLU A 113 16.13 -0.32 -10.87
CA GLU A 113 15.02 0.55 -11.23
C GLU A 113 14.53 1.21 -9.92
N ASN A 114 14.91 2.46 -9.73
CA ASN A 114 14.29 3.34 -8.73
C ASN A 114 12.84 3.62 -9.19
N THR A 115 12.08 2.57 -9.37
CA THR A 115 10.65 2.63 -9.52
C THR A 115 10.09 2.96 -8.13
N ASN A 116 10.26 4.22 -7.72
CA ASN A 116 9.25 4.89 -6.93
C ASN A 116 7.97 4.85 -7.76
N ASN A 117 7.45 3.65 -7.97
CA ASN A 117 6.13 3.39 -8.50
C ASN A 117 5.13 3.84 -7.43
N SER A 118 5.20 5.15 -7.14
CA SER A 118 4.41 5.84 -6.13
C SER A 118 2.95 6.03 -6.57
N GLY A 119 2.56 5.52 -7.73
CA GLY A 119 1.17 5.51 -8.14
C GLY A 119 0.32 4.68 -7.16
N ILE A 120 -0.81 5.24 -6.72
CA ILE A 120 -1.79 4.55 -5.86
C ILE A 120 -2.26 3.24 -6.50
N PHE A 121 -2.24 3.14 -7.83
CA PHE A 121 -2.68 1.98 -8.61
C PHE A 121 -1.58 0.94 -8.91
N SER A 122 -0.32 1.17 -8.52
CA SER A 122 0.72 0.16 -8.71
C SER A 122 0.51 -1.02 -7.76
N LYS A 123 0.73 -2.26 -8.24
CA LYS A 123 0.56 -3.49 -7.44
C LYS A 123 1.52 -3.57 -6.26
N TYR A 124 2.71 -3.01 -6.39
CA TYR A 124 3.78 -3.04 -5.39
C TYR A 124 4.55 -1.73 -5.37
N PHE A 125 5.30 -1.52 -4.32
CA PHE A 125 6.36 -0.52 -4.27
C PHE A 125 7.68 -1.18 -3.95
N THR A 126 8.77 -0.51 -4.30
CA THR A 126 10.12 -1.01 -4.13
C THR A 126 10.80 -0.24 -2.99
N LYS A 127 11.47 -0.96 -2.09
CA LYS A 127 12.34 -0.39 -1.05
C LYS A 127 13.74 -0.93 -1.24
N THR A 128 14.70 -0.03 -1.37
CA THR A 128 16.13 -0.37 -1.48
C THR A 128 16.85 -0.07 -0.18
N GLN A 129 17.82 -0.91 0.16
CA GLN A 129 18.74 -0.74 1.29
C GLN A 129 20.14 -1.16 0.88
N THR A 130 21.14 -0.34 1.24
CA THR A 130 22.53 -0.64 0.97
C THR A 130 23.06 -1.62 2.03
N ILE A 131 23.81 -2.63 1.59
CA ILE A 131 24.53 -3.55 2.47
C ILE A 131 25.94 -2.99 2.66
N VAL A 132 26.26 -2.54 3.88
CA VAL A 132 27.53 -1.89 4.18
C VAL A 132 28.24 -2.64 5.31
N TYR A 133 29.53 -2.89 5.15
CA TYR A 133 30.38 -3.45 6.17
C TYR A 133 31.71 -2.68 6.25
N ASN A 134 32.08 -2.22 7.42
CA ASN A 134 33.30 -1.40 7.64
C ASN A 134 33.43 -0.21 6.66
N ASN A 135 32.35 0.53 6.43
CA ASN A 135 32.23 1.62 5.48
C ASN A 135 32.44 1.23 4.01
N ILE A 136 32.46 -0.05 3.69
CA ILE A 136 32.54 -0.56 2.31
C ILE A 136 31.15 -1.05 1.91
N GLN A 137 30.66 -0.55 0.78
CA GLN A 137 29.41 -1.03 0.21
C GLN A 137 29.65 -2.38 -0.47
N LEU A 138 29.01 -3.44 0.07
CA LEU A 138 29.08 -4.79 -0.47
C LEU A 138 28.04 -5.01 -1.57
N GLY A 139 26.89 -4.38 -1.45
CA GLY A 139 25.80 -4.53 -2.40
C GLY A 139 24.54 -3.77 -1.99
N ILE A 140 23.44 -4.10 -2.65
CA ILE A 140 22.14 -3.47 -2.44
C ILE A 140 21.05 -4.54 -2.39
N ILE A 141 20.19 -4.46 -1.39
CA ILE A 141 19.00 -5.29 -1.29
C ILE A 141 17.77 -4.49 -1.74
N CYS A 142 16.92 -5.13 -2.51
CA CYS A 142 15.72 -4.52 -3.08
C CYS A 142 14.50 -5.37 -2.69
N LEU A 143 13.57 -4.77 -1.95
CA LEU A 143 12.33 -5.41 -1.50
C LEU A 143 11.16 -4.93 -2.35
N TYR A 144 10.35 -5.88 -2.81
CA TYR A 144 9.11 -5.62 -3.54
C TYR A 144 7.93 -5.93 -2.62
N VAL A 145 7.19 -4.89 -2.22
CA VAL A 145 6.14 -4.97 -1.21
C VAL A 145 4.78 -4.74 -1.84
N SER A 146 3.83 -5.62 -1.55
CA SER A 146 2.46 -5.54 -2.06
C SER A 146 1.72 -4.33 -1.50
N LYS A 147 0.98 -3.64 -2.37
CA LYS A 147 0.01 -2.59 -1.99
C LYS A 147 -1.43 -3.11 -1.86
N GLN A 148 -1.63 -4.41 -1.91
CA GLN A 148 -2.97 -4.99 -1.86
C GLN A 148 -3.73 -4.60 -0.59
N GLU A 149 -3.06 -4.52 0.55
CA GLU A 149 -3.67 -4.10 1.82
C GLU A 149 -4.25 -2.68 1.76
N ILE A 150 -3.56 -1.76 1.06
CA ILE A 150 -4.06 -0.40 0.84
C ILE A 150 -5.37 -0.46 0.05
N LYS A 151 -5.41 -1.26 -1.00
CA LYS A 151 -6.59 -1.42 -1.85
C LYS A 151 -7.77 -2.04 -1.12
N GLU A 152 -7.53 -3.07 -0.32
CA GLU A 152 -8.55 -3.73 0.50
C GLU A 152 -9.11 -2.80 1.58
N SER A 153 -8.26 -2.01 2.25
CA SER A 153 -8.69 -1.00 3.21
C SER A 153 -9.61 0.02 2.56
N ILE A 154 -9.22 0.58 1.42
CA ILE A 154 -10.04 1.55 0.67
C ILE A 154 -11.43 0.98 0.32
N ILE A 155 -11.48 -0.24 -0.21
CA ILE A 155 -12.74 -0.87 -0.59
C ILE A 155 -13.64 -1.09 0.63
N ASN A 156 -13.06 -1.52 1.74
CA ASN A 156 -13.81 -1.77 2.96
C ASN A 156 -14.39 -0.47 3.55
N ASP A 157 -13.60 0.61 3.56
CA ASP A 157 -14.00 1.92 4.07
C ASP A 157 -15.12 2.53 3.21
N ILE A 158 -15.04 2.41 1.89
CA ILE A 158 -16.10 2.83 0.97
C ILE A 158 -17.39 2.07 1.27
N ARG A 159 -17.31 0.75 1.46
CA ARG A 159 -18.48 -0.10 1.75
C ARG A 159 -19.15 0.27 3.07
N TRP A 160 -18.36 0.49 4.13
CA TRP A 160 -18.87 0.91 5.43
C TRP A 160 -19.50 2.29 5.40
N SER A 161 -18.85 3.27 4.77
CA SER A 161 -19.36 4.62 4.61
C SER A 161 -20.70 4.63 3.84
N PHE A 162 -20.79 3.84 2.79
CA PHE A 162 -22.03 3.70 2.03
C PHE A 162 -23.18 3.09 2.86
N PHE A 163 -22.87 2.07 3.67
CA PHE A 163 -23.85 1.43 4.55
C PHE A 163 -24.38 2.38 5.62
N VAL A 164 -23.51 3.13 6.28
CA VAL A 164 -23.89 4.14 7.28
C VAL A 164 -24.77 5.23 6.66
N SER A 165 -24.43 5.71 5.47
CA SER A 165 -25.21 6.72 4.77
C SER A 165 -26.63 6.27 4.40
N ILE A 166 -26.79 5.02 4.00
CA ILE A 166 -28.12 4.46 3.72
C ILE A 166 -28.97 4.47 5.01
N ILE A 167 -28.38 4.09 6.15
CA ILE A 167 -29.11 4.10 7.43
C ILE A 167 -29.55 5.52 7.79
N ILE A 168 -28.65 6.50 7.68
CA ILE A 168 -28.96 7.91 7.98
C ILE A 168 -30.08 8.42 7.05
N ALA A 169 -30.00 8.09 5.76
CA ALA A 169 -31.03 8.50 4.79
C ALA A 169 -32.41 7.90 5.13
N ILE A 170 -32.46 6.62 5.52
CA ILE A 170 -33.72 5.95 5.92
C ILE A 170 -34.31 6.60 7.18
N VAL A 171 -33.47 6.82 8.20
CA VAL A 171 -33.91 7.49 9.44
C VAL A 171 -34.42 8.90 9.13
N GLY A 172 -33.74 9.66 8.28
CA GLY A 172 -34.16 11.00 7.88
C GLY A 172 -35.51 11.01 7.13
N ILE A 173 -35.79 9.99 6.31
CA ILE A 173 -37.09 9.86 5.63
C ILE A 173 -38.20 9.55 6.62
N ILE A 174 -37.98 8.64 7.57
CA ILE A 174 -38.97 8.24 8.60
C ILE A 174 -39.32 9.42 9.50
N LEU A 175 -38.34 10.27 9.86
CA LEU A 175 -38.59 11.44 10.72
C LEU A 175 -39.37 12.57 10.04
N ILE A 176 -39.50 12.56 8.70
CA ILE A 176 -40.21 13.59 7.93
C ILE A 176 -41.66 13.15 7.58
N GLU A 177 -41.97 11.89 7.76
CA GLU A 177 -43.31 11.34 7.56
C GLU A 177 -44.24 11.66 8.75
#